data_b90cf57b74c6302a6cc09d30ff7b3588
#
_entry.id   b90cf57b74c6302a6cc09d30ff7b3588
#
_cell.length_a   1.000
_cell.length_b   1.000
_cell.length_c   1.000
_cell.angle_alpha   90.00
_cell.angle_beta   90.00
_cell.angle_gamma   90.00
#
_symmetry.space_group_name_H-M   'P 1'
#
loop_
_entity.id
_entity.type
_entity.pdbx_description
1 polymer ?
#
loop_
_entity_poly.entity_id
_entity_poly.type
_entity_poly.pdbx_seq_one_letter_code
_entity_poly.pdbx_strand_id
1 'polypeptide(L)'
;MNGTELSGKPLGLIGFGRIAQGVAAVAKAMGMQIHTYDPYLPVKIARQQGAFLHKKIDSLFETCTHISIHCNLSDETHHLVNAKRMALMPGKANGIACGNHIVNCARGGIVNEDDLLEALENGNVTSAALDVFEIEPATNGHPLMLHPNFHGTPHIGAATLEAQQRVGTDIAAAVMTTLDGKVAETLVNKEFLSS
;
A
#
# COMPACT_ATOMS: atom_id res chain seq x y z
N MET A 1 -9.18 24.14 12.22
CA MET A 1 -8.62 22.80 12.53
C MET A 1 -7.11 22.91 12.66
N ASN A 2 -6.52 22.28 13.68
CA ASN A 2 -5.07 22.16 13.77
C ASN A 2 -4.67 20.81 13.20
N GLY A 3 -3.71 20.77 12.27
CA GLY A 3 -3.10 19.54 11.77
C GLY A 3 -2.02 19.02 12.72
N THR A 4 -1.48 17.84 12.44
CA THR A 4 -0.32 17.25 13.12
C THR A 4 0.82 17.04 12.15
N GLU A 5 2.06 17.18 12.62
CA GLU A 5 3.25 16.91 11.79
C GLU A 5 3.42 15.42 11.54
N LEU A 6 4.00 15.06 10.39
CA LEU A 6 4.35 13.67 10.08
C LEU A 6 5.56 13.19 10.88
N SER A 7 6.46 14.10 11.26
CA SER A 7 7.67 13.78 12.02
C SER A 7 7.35 13.02 13.32
N GLY A 8 8.08 11.93 13.54
CA GLY A 8 7.89 11.04 14.70
C GLY A 8 6.66 10.13 14.64
N LYS A 9 5.81 10.21 13.59
CA LYS A 9 4.65 9.31 13.46
C LYS A 9 5.06 7.97 12.84
N PRO A 10 4.50 6.84 13.33
CA PRO A 10 4.77 5.53 12.77
C PRO A 10 3.92 5.30 11.50
N LEU A 11 4.63 4.99 10.39
CA LEU A 11 4.05 4.55 9.13
C LEU A 11 4.23 3.06 8.97
N GLY A 12 3.14 2.32 8.87
CA GLY A 12 3.09 0.90 8.60
C GLY A 12 2.94 0.62 7.10
N LEU A 13 3.87 -0.14 6.54
CA LEU A 13 3.86 -0.58 5.16
C LEU A 13 3.48 -2.06 5.10
N ILE A 14 2.36 -2.39 4.45
CA ILE A 14 1.94 -3.77 4.22
C ILE A 14 2.51 -4.23 2.87
N GLY A 15 3.51 -5.14 2.92
CA GLY A 15 4.40 -5.44 1.81
C GLY A 15 5.58 -4.46 1.75
N PHE A 16 6.79 -4.99 1.44
CA PHE A 16 8.01 -4.17 1.42
C PHE A 16 8.82 -4.33 0.14
N GLY A 17 8.11 -4.40 -0.99
CA GLY A 17 8.69 -4.43 -2.34
C GLY A 17 9.29 -3.08 -2.76
N ARG A 18 9.67 -2.98 -4.03
CA ARG A 18 10.35 -1.77 -4.59
C ARG A 18 9.57 -0.47 -4.35
N ILE A 19 8.24 -0.49 -4.51
CA ILE A 19 7.39 0.69 -4.31
C ILE A 19 7.38 1.09 -2.84
N ALA A 20 7.14 0.14 -1.94
CA ALA A 20 7.14 0.40 -0.49
C ALA A 20 8.47 0.95 0.01
N GLN A 21 9.61 0.44 -0.50
CA GLN A 21 10.94 0.96 -0.17
C GLN A 21 11.13 2.41 -0.64
N GLY A 22 10.60 2.76 -1.81
CA GLY A 22 10.57 4.15 -2.29
C GLY A 22 9.76 5.06 -1.37
N VAL A 23 8.54 4.62 -0.98
CA VAL A 23 7.70 5.35 -0.01
C VAL A 23 8.41 5.48 1.34
N ALA A 24 9.03 4.40 1.83
CA ALA A 24 9.79 4.42 3.08
C ALA A 24 10.92 5.45 3.06
N ALA A 25 11.67 5.55 1.96
CA ALA A 25 12.76 6.53 1.83
C ALA A 25 12.26 7.97 1.94
N VAL A 26 11.14 8.30 1.27
CA VAL A 26 10.53 9.63 1.32
C VAL A 26 9.95 9.92 2.70
N ALA A 27 9.17 9.01 3.26
CA ALA A 27 8.54 9.18 4.58
C ALA A 27 9.58 9.31 5.69
N LYS A 28 10.69 8.57 5.60
CA LYS A 28 11.83 8.70 6.52
C LYS A 28 12.50 10.08 6.42
N ALA A 29 12.65 10.62 5.22
CA ALA A 29 13.16 12.00 5.03
C ALA A 29 12.23 13.05 5.64
N MET A 30 10.92 12.77 5.73
CA MET A 30 9.92 13.59 6.42
C MET A 30 9.89 13.33 7.94
N GLY A 31 10.78 12.49 8.47
CA GLY A 31 10.90 12.21 9.91
C GLY A 31 9.96 11.11 10.43
N MET A 32 9.27 10.37 9.58
CA MET A 32 8.42 9.25 10.02
C MET A 32 9.24 8.04 10.46
N GLN A 33 8.68 7.26 11.39
CA GLN A 33 9.23 5.95 11.80
C GLN A 33 8.64 4.88 10.88
N ILE A 34 9.52 4.11 10.23
CA ILE A 34 9.09 3.11 9.24
C ILE A 34 8.93 1.75 9.89
N HIS A 35 7.73 1.23 9.81
CA HIS A 35 7.33 -0.11 10.21
C HIS A 35 6.85 -0.88 8.98
N THR A 36 7.05 -2.19 8.95
CA THR A 36 6.57 -3.01 7.84
C THR A 36 6.12 -4.39 8.31
N TYR A 37 5.17 -4.96 7.59
CA TYR A 37 4.81 -6.37 7.64
C TYR A 37 4.92 -6.95 6.23
N ASP A 38 5.78 -7.94 6.09
CA ASP A 38 5.94 -8.72 4.87
C ASP A 38 6.46 -10.10 5.27
N PRO A 39 5.67 -11.17 5.10
CA PRO A 39 6.04 -12.52 5.57
C PRO A 39 7.24 -13.11 4.82
N TYR A 40 7.55 -12.58 3.64
CA TYR A 40 8.64 -13.06 2.78
C TYR A 40 9.91 -12.20 2.87
N LEU A 41 9.87 -11.09 3.62
CA LEU A 41 10.98 -10.16 3.70
C LEU A 41 12.09 -10.65 4.64
N PRO A 42 13.34 -10.80 4.17
CA PRO A 42 14.45 -11.06 5.07
C PRO A 42 14.68 -9.90 6.04
N VAL A 43 14.83 -10.21 7.33
CA VAL A 43 15.08 -9.21 8.41
C VAL A 43 16.24 -8.27 8.07
N LYS A 44 17.29 -8.80 7.40
CA LYS A 44 18.45 -8.01 6.95
C LYS A 44 18.05 -6.87 6.04
N ILE A 45 17.13 -7.11 5.09
CA ILE A 45 16.65 -6.08 4.13
C ILE A 45 15.89 -4.98 4.87
N ALA A 46 14.96 -5.34 5.75
CA ALA A 46 14.23 -4.36 6.56
C ALA A 46 15.19 -3.45 7.35
N ARG A 47 16.18 -4.05 8.04
CA ARG A 47 17.19 -3.31 8.81
C ARG A 47 18.04 -2.37 7.95
N GLN A 48 18.48 -2.81 6.77
CA GLN A 48 19.25 -1.98 5.84
C GLN A 48 18.48 -0.74 5.38
N GLN A 49 17.16 -0.86 5.24
CA GLN A 49 16.26 0.24 4.89
C GLN A 49 15.85 1.08 6.12
N GLY A 50 16.26 0.67 7.33
CA GLY A 50 15.90 1.35 8.57
C GLY A 50 14.42 1.20 8.93
N ALA A 51 13.80 0.07 8.52
CA ALA A 51 12.42 -0.28 8.84
C ALA A 51 12.35 -1.33 9.95
N PHE A 52 11.37 -1.20 10.82
CA PHE A 52 11.05 -2.20 11.85
C PHE A 52 10.12 -3.26 11.24
N LEU A 53 10.59 -4.52 11.18
CA LEU A 53 9.80 -5.64 10.65
C LEU A 53 8.94 -6.27 11.74
N HIS A 54 7.62 -6.21 11.56
CA HIS A 54 6.66 -6.90 12.40
C HIS A 54 6.49 -8.37 11.97
N LYS A 55 6.42 -9.29 12.94
CA LYS A 55 6.18 -10.72 12.68
C LYS A 55 4.70 -11.04 12.49
N LYS A 56 3.81 -10.19 13.00
CA LYS A 56 2.36 -10.31 12.90
C LYS A 56 1.78 -9.01 12.38
N ILE A 57 0.82 -9.11 11.47
CA ILE A 57 0.18 -7.93 10.90
C ILE A 57 -0.58 -7.14 11.97
N ASP A 58 -1.24 -7.79 12.90
CA ASP A 58 -1.99 -7.12 13.97
C ASP A 58 -1.08 -6.19 14.78
N SER A 59 0.18 -6.59 15.06
CA SER A 59 1.13 -5.72 15.76
C SER A 59 1.58 -4.50 14.95
N LEU A 60 1.49 -4.55 13.61
CA LEU A 60 1.69 -3.36 12.77
C LEU A 60 0.55 -2.36 13.01
N PHE A 61 -0.70 -2.83 12.99
CA PHE A 61 -1.87 -1.99 13.24
C PHE A 61 -1.88 -1.42 14.67
N GLU A 62 -1.53 -2.21 15.68
CA GLU A 62 -1.41 -1.75 17.07
C GLU A 62 -0.36 -0.64 17.27
N THR A 63 0.62 -0.56 16.38
CA THR A 63 1.74 0.38 16.49
C THR A 63 1.52 1.64 15.64
N CYS A 64 0.97 1.48 14.42
CA CYS A 64 1.02 2.51 13.40
C CYS A 64 -0.27 3.32 13.33
N THR A 65 -0.13 4.63 13.21
CA THR A 65 -1.22 5.57 12.97
C THR A 65 -1.47 5.83 11.48
N HIS A 66 -0.51 5.49 10.64
CA HIS A 66 -0.60 5.61 9.19
C HIS A 66 -0.29 4.25 8.59
N ILE A 67 -1.16 3.75 7.71
CA ILE A 67 -1.00 2.47 7.01
C ILE A 67 -1.01 2.74 5.50
N SER A 68 -0.02 2.20 4.80
CA SER A 68 0.03 2.20 3.34
C SER A 68 0.24 0.78 2.80
N ILE A 69 -0.56 0.42 1.79
CA ILE A 69 -0.68 -0.95 1.30
C ILE A 69 0.10 -1.08 0.00
N HIS A 70 0.98 -2.11 -0.07
CA HIS A 70 1.90 -2.37 -1.18
C HIS A 70 2.06 -3.86 -1.50
N CYS A 71 1.17 -4.72 -1.01
CA CYS A 71 1.16 -6.15 -1.32
C CYS A 71 0.27 -6.45 -2.53
N ASN A 72 0.43 -7.64 -3.10
CA ASN A 72 -0.44 -8.15 -4.14
C ASN A 72 -1.77 -8.66 -3.54
N LEU A 73 -2.83 -8.69 -4.35
CA LEU A 73 -4.06 -9.38 -4.00
C LEU A 73 -3.87 -10.90 -4.17
N SER A 74 -4.25 -11.65 -3.17
CA SER A 74 -4.29 -13.11 -3.12
C SER A 74 -5.34 -13.55 -2.09
N ASP A 75 -5.60 -14.84 -1.97
CA ASP A 75 -6.50 -15.37 -0.93
C ASP A 75 -6.04 -14.97 0.49
N GLU A 76 -4.73 -14.85 0.72
CA GLU A 76 -4.17 -14.44 2.02
C GLU A 76 -4.30 -12.95 2.30
N THR A 77 -4.40 -12.13 1.26
CA THR A 77 -4.44 -10.66 1.38
C THR A 77 -5.82 -10.07 1.07
N HIS A 78 -6.77 -10.89 0.63
CA HIS A 78 -8.16 -10.46 0.46
C HIS A 78 -8.75 -10.05 1.81
N HIS A 79 -9.30 -8.83 1.86
CA HIS A 79 -9.83 -8.20 3.07
C HIS A 79 -8.85 -8.23 4.26
N LEU A 80 -7.54 -8.15 3.93
CA LEU A 80 -6.47 -8.10 4.94
C LEU A 80 -6.63 -6.89 5.86
N VAL A 81 -7.08 -5.76 5.33
CA VAL A 81 -7.45 -4.56 6.08
C VAL A 81 -8.96 -4.57 6.28
N ASN A 82 -9.39 -4.84 7.51
CA ASN A 82 -10.78 -5.04 7.89
C ASN A 82 -11.10 -4.35 9.23
N ALA A 83 -12.37 -4.34 9.64
CA ALA A 83 -12.84 -3.69 10.85
C ALA A 83 -12.01 -4.07 12.08
N LYS A 84 -11.71 -5.38 12.25
CA LYS A 84 -10.92 -5.88 13.38
C LYS A 84 -9.55 -5.22 13.46
N ARG A 85 -8.83 -5.10 12.34
CA ARG A 85 -7.49 -4.51 12.29
C ARG A 85 -7.51 -2.99 12.38
N MET A 86 -8.47 -2.36 11.72
CA MET A 86 -8.65 -0.91 11.84
C MET A 86 -8.93 -0.47 13.27
N ALA A 87 -9.67 -1.27 14.05
CA ALA A 87 -9.93 -1.02 15.46
C ALA A 87 -8.69 -1.14 16.37
N LEU A 88 -7.62 -1.80 15.92
CA LEU A 88 -6.35 -1.88 16.66
C LEU A 88 -5.51 -0.60 16.59
N MET A 89 -5.76 0.26 15.59
CA MET A 89 -4.94 1.43 15.36
C MET A 89 -5.02 2.44 16.52
N PRO A 90 -3.87 3.01 16.96
CA PRO A 90 -3.81 3.72 18.24
C PRO A 90 -4.39 5.16 18.21
N GLY A 91 -4.57 5.75 17.04
CA GLY A 91 -5.05 7.14 16.87
C GLY A 91 -4.14 8.22 17.44
N LYS A 92 -3.05 7.83 18.11
CA LYS A 92 -2.07 8.73 18.74
C LYS A 92 -0.65 8.21 18.61
N ALA A 93 0.32 9.11 18.53
CA ALA A 93 1.73 8.80 18.54
C ALA A 93 2.46 9.76 19.46
N ASN A 94 3.41 9.26 20.29
CA ASN A 94 4.18 10.07 21.24
C ASN A 94 3.29 10.94 22.18
N GLY A 95 2.13 10.42 22.57
CA GLY A 95 1.15 11.13 23.39
C GLY A 95 0.28 12.15 22.66
N ILE A 96 0.49 12.38 21.37
CA ILE A 96 -0.25 13.35 20.55
C ILE A 96 -1.32 12.61 19.75
N ALA A 97 -2.59 13.01 19.90
CA ALA A 97 -3.67 12.54 19.05
C ALA A 97 -3.45 13.02 17.61
N CYS A 98 -3.29 12.09 16.67
CA CYS A 98 -3.01 12.39 15.26
C CYS A 98 -3.96 11.69 14.29
N GLY A 99 -4.89 10.88 14.81
CA GLY A 99 -5.81 10.09 14.01
C GLY A 99 -5.17 8.84 13.41
N ASN A 100 -6.00 8.07 12.73
CA ASN A 100 -5.61 6.87 11.98
C ASN A 100 -5.87 7.12 10.49
N HIS A 101 -4.89 6.79 9.64
CA HIS A 101 -4.92 7.09 8.22
C HIS A 101 -4.56 5.86 7.39
N ILE A 102 -5.33 5.58 6.33
CA ILE A 102 -5.15 4.41 5.47
C ILE A 102 -5.04 4.85 4.01
N VAL A 103 -4.04 4.33 3.30
CA VAL A 103 -3.84 4.55 1.86
C VAL A 103 -3.68 3.22 1.14
N ASN A 104 -4.43 3.00 0.07
CA ASN A 104 -4.27 1.84 -0.80
C ASN A 104 -4.12 2.27 -2.27
N CYS A 105 -2.91 2.11 -2.79
CA CYS A 105 -2.58 2.23 -4.22
C CYS A 105 -2.07 0.89 -4.78
N ALA A 106 -2.40 -0.24 -4.15
CA ALA A 106 -1.94 -1.57 -4.56
C ALA A 106 -2.97 -2.28 -5.42
N ARG A 107 -3.98 -2.89 -4.79
CA ARG A 107 -5.09 -3.60 -5.48
C ARG A 107 -6.39 -3.43 -4.68
N GLY A 108 -7.52 -3.36 -5.39
CA GLY A 108 -8.86 -3.48 -4.80
C GLY A 108 -9.04 -4.85 -4.12
N GLY A 109 -9.93 -4.94 -3.15
CA GLY A 109 -10.20 -6.15 -2.39
C GLY A 109 -9.17 -6.47 -1.28
N ILE A 110 -8.07 -5.71 -1.13
CA ILE A 110 -7.18 -5.85 0.03
C ILE A 110 -7.78 -5.14 1.25
N VAL A 111 -8.42 -4.00 1.03
CA VAL A 111 -9.22 -3.31 2.03
C VAL A 111 -10.66 -3.76 1.84
N ASN A 112 -11.33 -4.16 2.93
CA ASN A 112 -12.77 -4.34 2.93
C ASN A 112 -13.41 -2.96 2.93
N GLU A 113 -14.11 -2.61 1.86
CA GLU A 113 -14.64 -1.25 1.64
C GLU A 113 -15.82 -0.92 2.56
N ASP A 114 -16.66 -1.91 2.88
CA ASP A 114 -17.76 -1.75 3.84
C ASP A 114 -17.22 -1.51 5.26
N ASP A 115 -16.25 -2.30 5.70
CA ASP A 115 -15.58 -2.14 6.98
C ASP A 115 -14.85 -0.78 7.08
N LEU A 116 -14.26 -0.31 5.97
CA LEU A 116 -13.60 0.99 5.91
C LEU A 116 -14.61 2.14 6.04
N LEU A 117 -15.75 2.03 5.39
CA LEU A 117 -16.82 3.03 5.53
C LEU A 117 -17.30 3.11 6.99
N GLU A 118 -17.60 1.98 7.62
CA GLU A 118 -17.97 1.94 9.02
C GLU A 118 -16.89 2.52 9.94
N ALA A 119 -15.60 2.21 9.67
CA ALA A 119 -14.49 2.73 10.45
C ALA A 119 -14.30 4.25 10.29
N LEU A 120 -14.63 4.83 9.15
CA LEU A 120 -14.66 6.27 8.92
C LEU A 120 -15.85 6.93 9.66
N GLU A 121 -17.03 6.32 9.59
CA GLU A 121 -18.25 6.83 10.23
C GLU A 121 -18.15 6.83 11.77
N ASN A 122 -17.57 5.77 12.34
CA ASN A 122 -17.41 5.66 13.80
C ASN A 122 -16.13 6.33 14.33
N GLY A 123 -15.27 6.86 13.45
CA GLY A 123 -14.05 7.60 13.81
C GLY A 123 -12.83 6.72 14.16
N ASN A 124 -12.89 5.40 14.02
CA ASN A 124 -11.73 4.52 14.17
C ASN A 124 -10.65 4.81 13.12
N VAL A 125 -11.08 5.18 11.91
CA VAL A 125 -10.23 5.73 10.86
C VAL A 125 -10.59 7.20 10.67
N THR A 126 -9.60 8.06 10.70
CA THR A 126 -9.79 9.52 10.58
C THR A 126 -9.88 9.95 9.13
N SER A 127 -9.08 9.34 8.26
CA SER A 127 -9.18 9.54 6.81
C SER A 127 -8.64 8.34 6.05
N ALA A 128 -9.12 8.16 4.83
CA ALA A 128 -8.62 7.14 3.92
C ALA A 128 -8.51 7.66 2.48
N ALA A 129 -7.56 7.06 1.72
CA ALA A 129 -7.42 7.31 0.30
C ALA A 129 -7.24 5.98 -0.46
N LEU A 130 -8.06 5.76 -1.48
CA LEU A 130 -7.97 4.57 -2.33
C LEU A 130 -7.81 5.00 -3.80
N ASP A 131 -6.82 4.41 -4.47
CA ASP A 131 -6.65 4.51 -5.93
C ASP A 131 -7.23 3.29 -6.64
N VAL A 132 -7.59 2.26 -5.87
CA VAL A 132 -8.05 0.94 -6.34
C VAL A 132 -9.26 0.49 -5.54
N PHE A 133 -10.23 -0.15 -6.20
CA PHE A 133 -11.51 -0.55 -5.60
C PHE A 133 -11.82 -2.02 -5.88
N GLU A 134 -12.72 -2.61 -5.08
CA GLU A 134 -13.18 -4.00 -5.30
C GLU A 134 -13.87 -4.15 -6.65
N ILE A 135 -14.61 -3.12 -7.07
CA ILE A 135 -15.24 -3.05 -8.39
C ILE A 135 -14.75 -1.79 -9.10
N GLU A 136 -14.05 -1.97 -10.20
CA GLU A 136 -13.54 -0.87 -11.04
C GLU A 136 -14.24 -0.83 -12.42
N PRO A 137 -14.60 0.36 -12.91
CA PRO A 137 -14.45 1.69 -12.30
C PRO A 137 -15.44 1.91 -11.13
N ALA A 138 -14.96 2.56 -10.05
CA ALA A 138 -15.84 2.96 -8.98
C ALA A 138 -16.85 4.01 -9.49
N THR A 139 -18.12 3.85 -9.12
CA THR A 139 -19.18 4.79 -9.55
C THR A 139 -19.24 6.02 -8.65
N ASN A 140 -19.79 7.13 -9.16
CA ASN A 140 -20.00 8.35 -8.38
C ASN A 140 -20.96 8.17 -7.18
N GLY A 141 -21.72 7.08 -7.15
CA GLY A 141 -22.61 6.73 -6.02
C GLY A 141 -21.97 5.79 -5.02
N HIS A 142 -20.67 5.47 -5.15
CA HIS A 142 -19.97 4.62 -4.22
C HIS A 142 -20.01 5.23 -2.80
N PRO A 143 -20.43 4.50 -1.76
CA PRO A 143 -20.62 5.07 -0.41
C PRO A 143 -19.38 5.77 0.15
N LEU A 144 -18.18 5.19 -0.04
CA LEU A 144 -16.92 5.81 0.37
C LEU A 144 -16.70 7.18 -0.28
N MET A 145 -17.05 7.34 -1.57
CA MET A 145 -16.89 8.62 -2.30
C MET A 145 -17.75 9.75 -1.73
N LEU A 146 -18.79 9.42 -0.99
CA LEU A 146 -19.67 10.41 -0.34
C LEU A 146 -19.17 10.82 1.05
N HIS A 147 -18.21 10.11 1.62
CA HIS A 147 -17.69 10.40 2.95
C HIS A 147 -16.68 11.57 2.91
N PRO A 148 -16.82 12.61 3.79
CA PRO A 148 -16.02 13.83 3.72
C PRO A 148 -14.52 13.63 3.98
N ASN A 149 -14.13 12.56 4.66
CA ASN A 149 -12.74 12.24 4.99
C ASN A 149 -12.17 11.13 4.09
N PHE A 150 -12.82 10.84 2.96
CA PHE A 150 -12.35 9.89 1.98
C PHE A 150 -11.90 10.58 0.70
N HIS A 151 -10.85 10.05 0.09
CA HIS A 151 -10.33 10.49 -1.20
C HIS A 151 -10.16 9.29 -2.13
N GLY A 152 -10.80 9.34 -3.29
CA GLY A 152 -10.69 8.30 -4.33
C GLY A 152 -10.05 8.83 -5.59
N THR A 153 -9.24 8.01 -6.25
CA THR A 153 -8.71 8.26 -7.60
C THR A 153 -8.98 7.06 -8.50
N PRO A 154 -9.12 7.24 -9.83
CA PRO A 154 -9.57 6.17 -10.74
C PRO A 154 -8.40 5.31 -11.24
N HIS A 155 -7.65 4.67 -10.34
CA HIS A 155 -6.53 3.77 -10.63
C HIS A 155 -5.44 4.43 -11.49
N ILE A 156 -4.94 5.56 -11.02
CA ILE A 156 -3.97 6.40 -11.73
C ILE A 156 -2.55 6.36 -11.15
N GLY A 157 -2.31 5.58 -10.12
CA GLY A 157 -1.01 5.55 -9.40
C GLY A 157 0.21 5.26 -10.28
N ALA A 158 0.03 4.57 -11.41
CA ALA A 158 1.06 4.31 -12.42
C ALA A 158 0.81 5.05 -13.75
N ALA A 159 -0.24 5.87 -13.87
CA ALA A 159 -0.70 6.48 -15.12
C ALA A 159 0.00 7.82 -15.41
N THR A 160 1.34 7.83 -15.43
CA THR A 160 2.12 8.98 -15.91
C THR A 160 2.55 8.77 -17.36
N LEU A 161 2.70 9.84 -18.13
CA LEU A 161 3.18 9.77 -19.53
C LEU A 161 4.53 9.06 -19.61
N GLU A 162 5.44 9.39 -18.71
CA GLU A 162 6.78 8.80 -18.66
C GLU A 162 6.75 7.31 -18.32
N ALA A 163 5.88 6.88 -17.39
CA ALA A 163 5.73 5.47 -17.02
C ALA A 163 5.15 4.68 -18.20
N GLN A 164 4.11 5.19 -18.87
CA GLN A 164 3.50 4.56 -20.04
C GLN A 164 4.48 4.44 -21.20
N GLN A 165 5.27 5.48 -21.46
CA GLN A 165 6.30 5.45 -22.51
C GLN A 165 7.39 4.42 -22.21
N ARG A 166 7.90 4.35 -20.95
CA ARG A 166 8.89 3.33 -20.55
C ARG A 166 8.34 1.93 -20.71
N VAL A 167 7.15 1.67 -20.17
CA VAL A 167 6.51 0.33 -20.25
C VAL A 167 6.30 -0.06 -21.72
N GLY A 168 5.81 0.85 -22.57
CA GLY A 168 5.63 0.57 -24.00
C GLY A 168 6.93 0.21 -24.69
N THR A 169 8.02 0.95 -24.43
CA THR A 169 9.36 0.69 -24.98
C THR A 169 9.93 -0.63 -24.48
N ASP A 170 9.83 -0.91 -23.18
CA ASP A 170 10.35 -2.12 -22.57
C ASP A 170 9.62 -3.39 -23.06
N ILE A 171 8.29 -3.31 -23.21
CA ILE A 171 7.49 -4.41 -23.77
C ILE A 171 7.86 -4.64 -25.23
N ALA A 172 7.98 -3.60 -26.06
CA ALA A 172 8.37 -3.74 -27.44
C ALA A 172 9.75 -4.41 -27.58
N ALA A 173 10.72 -3.99 -26.76
CA ALA A 173 12.05 -4.61 -26.72
C ALA A 173 11.99 -6.08 -26.29
N ALA A 174 11.20 -6.40 -25.29
CA ALA A 174 11.02 -7.79 -24.82
C ALA A 174 10.39 -8.68 -25.89
N VAL A 175 9.37 -8.18 -26.60
CA VAL A 175 8.73 -8.90 -27.71
C VAL A 175 9.75 -9.15 -28.84
N MET A 176 10.50 -8.14 -29.28
CA MET A 176 11.52 -8.30 -30.31
C MET A 176 12.59 -9.31 -29.90
N THR A 177 13.08 -9.23 -28.67
CA THR A 177 14.03 -10.20 -28.12
C THR A 177 13.51 -11.64 -28.19
N THR A 178 12.24 -11.83 -27.89
CA THR A 178 11.59 -13.16 -27.92
C THR A 178 11.39 -13.65 -29.35
N LEU A 179 11.02 -12.78 -30.29
CA LEU A 179 10.90 -13.12 -31.71
C LEU A 179 12.22 -13.51 -32.34
N ASP A 180 13.34 -12.94 -31.84
CA ASP A 180 14.71 -13.32 -32.22
C ASP A 180 15.18 -14.66 -31.61
N GLY A 181 14.29 -15.40 -30.93
CA GLY A 181 14.59 -16.67 -30.28
C GLY A 181 15.41 -16.56 -28.99
N LYS A 182 15.52 -15.36 -28.42
CA LYS A 182 16.22 -15.08 -27.15
C LYS A 182 15.23 -14.98 -26.00
N VAL A 183 15.75 -15.14 -24.77
CA VAL A 183 14.95 -14.99 -23.54
C VAL A 183 14.96 -13.54 -23.11
N ALA A 184 13.78 -12.91 -23.01
CA ALA A 184 13.67 -11.55 -22.49
C ALA A 184 14.01 -11.54 -20.98
N GLU A 185 14.73 -10.51 -20.52
CA GLU A 185 15.08 -10.35 -19.10
C GLU A 185 13.85 -10.26 -18.18
N THR A 186 12.77 -9.71 -18.68
CA THR A 186 11.50 -9.50 -17.97
C THR A 186 10.61 -10.73 -17.94
N LEU A 187 11.03 -11.87 -18.51
CA LEU A 187 10.26 -13.11 -18.48
C LEU A 187 10.06 -13.60 -17.04
N VAL A 188 8.79 -13.78 -16.62
CA VAL A 188 8.42 -14.12 -15.25
C VAL A 188 8.58 -15.61 -14.95
N ASN A 189 8.30 -16.45 -15.94
CA ASN A 189 8.30 -17.93 -15.82
C ASN A 189 9.53 -18.59 -16.43
N LYS A 190 10.71 -18.05 -16.13
CA LYS A 190 12.02 -18.57 -16.66
C LYS A 190 12.29 -20.02 -16.34
N GLU A 191 11.73 -20.52 -15.24
CA GLU A 191 11.86 -21.91 -14.78
C GLU A 191 11.33 -22.92 -15.79
N PHE A 192 10.35 -22.55 -16.63
CA PHE A 192 9.80 -23.42 -17.67
C PHE A 192 10.65 -23.50 -18.94
N LEU A 193 11.71 -22.71 -19.05
CA LEU A 193 12.65 -22.77 -20.18
C LEU A 193 13.75 -23.81 -19.99
N SER A 194 13.86 -24.41 -18.81
CA SER A 194 14.91 -25.37 -18.43
C SER A 194 14.44 -26.83 -18.52
N SER A 195 13.25 -27.07 -19.10
CA SER A 195 12.67 -28.41 -19.29
C SER A 195 12.81 -28.91 -20.72
#